data_269d5c4baa351c7ad0609ba12c5283d0
#
_entry.id   269d5c4baa351c7ad0609ba12c5283d0
#
_cell.length_a   1.000
_cell.length_b   1.000
_cell.length_c   1.000
_cell.angle_alpha   90.00
_cell.angle_beta   90.00
_cell.angle_gamma   90.00
#
_symmetry.space_group_name_H-M   'P 1'
#
loop_
_entity.id
_entity.type
_entity.pdbx_description
1 polymer ?
#
loop_
_entity_poly.entity_id
_entity_poly.type
_entity_poly.pdbx_seq_one_letter_code
_entity_poly.pdbx_strand_id
1 'polypeptide(L)'
;MKDRMLNVLQRVGRSFMLPIAILPVAGLLLGIGESLSNPNMIAAYGLQWLLGEGTFFYMIFKVMSNAGNIVFTNLPLIFAMGVALGMAKKEKEVAVLASAISFFIMHTSIATMLELTDMAASLPEGSVTSVTGITSLQMGMFGGVLVGLGTAALHNRFYKIQLPRILSFFGGTRFVPIICSIIYLLVGILMFYIWPVLQEGIYMFGDIVQRSGYYGTFLYGVIERALIPFGLHHVFYLPFWQTAVGGTMEIAGVSVQGAQNIFFAQLADPNTVRFSVEATRFMSGKFPLMMFGLPGAALAMYHCALPKKQKIAGGLLISAALTSMLTGITEPLEYTFLFAAPLLYVIHCVLAGCAFMLMHMLQVGVGLTFSGGLIDLFLFGILQGNAKTNWIMIVVVGVFYFIIYYVLFTFLIKRFDFKTPGRESESQEIKVSERLAVVEKTDEGQQTEKKDSDADALSSLICAGLGGKDNIISLDCCATRLHVAMKDPMQMDDILLQASGAAGIYKKSRGLQIIYGPRVTIIKSDLEDYLLRQAGKE
;
A
#
# COMPACT_ATOMS: atom_id res chain seq x y z
N MET A 1 -7.79 -14.21 22.31
CA MET A 1 -7.80 -12.74 22.27
C MET A 1 -6.79 -12.20 21.25
N LYS A 2 -5.55 -12.70 21.25
CA LYS A 2 -4.44 -12.32 20.34
C LYS A 2 -4.80 -12.49 18.86
N ASP A 3 -5.38 -13.62 18.46
CA ASP A 3 -5.78 -13.89 17.06
C ASP A 3 -6.92 -12.98 16.57
N ARG A 4 -7.86 -12.64 17.46
CA ARG A 4 -8.96 -11.73 17.14
C ARG A 4 -8.43 -10.30 16.88
N MET A 5 -7.51 -9.84 17.70
CA MET A 5 -6.85 -8.53 17.54
C MET A 5 -6.04 -8.46 16.25
N LEU A 6 -5.23 -9.50 15.97
CA LEU A 6 -4.44 -9.58 14.73
C LEU A 6 -5.34 -9.58 13.49
N ASN A 7 -6.45 -10.31 13.51
CA ASN A 7 -7.42 -10.33 12.40
C ASN A 7 -8.09 -8.97 12.16
N VAL A 8 -8.38 -8.21 13.23
CA VAL A 8 -8.91 -6.84 13.11
C VAL A 8 -7.86 -5.91 12.49
N LEU A 9 -6.62 -5.94 13.01
CA LEU A 9 -5.51 -5.14 12.46
C LEU A 9 -5.25 -5.44 10.98
N GLN A 10 -5.24 -6.71 10.60
CA GLN A 10 -5.09 -7.12 9.19
C GLN A 10 -6.26 -6.65 8.31
N ARG A 11 -7.49 -6.63 8.84
CA ARG A 11 -8.64 -6.10 8.10
C ARG A 11 -8.56 -4.58 7.93
N VAL A 12 -8.14 -3.86 8.98
CA VAL A 12 -7.88 -2.42 8.90
C VAL A 12 -6.76 -2.14 7.89
N GLY A 13 -5.63 -2.86 7.97
CA GLY A 13 -4.53 -2.72 7.00
C GLY A 13 -4.98 -2.98 5.57
N ARG A 14 -5.83 -3.97 5.34
CA ARG A 14 -6.42 -4.24 4.02
C ARG A 14 -7.34 -3.12 3.53
N SER A 15 -8.06 -2.47 4.43
CA SER A 15 -8.94 -1.35 4.05
C SER A 15 -8.17 -0.12 3.56
N PHE A 16 -6.88 -0.02 3.87
CA PHE A 16 -6.01 1.06 3.36
C PHE A 16 -5.58 0.87 1.91
N MET A 17 -5.70 -0.36 1.38
CA MET A 17 -5.18 -0.66 0.05
C MET A 17 -5.83 0.15 -1.07
N LEU A 18 -7.15 0.34 -1.04
CA LEU A 18 -7.83 1.10 -2.07
C LEU A 18 -7.42 2.59 -2.06
N PRO A 19 -7.43 3.29 -0.91
CA PRO A 19 -6.86 4.64 -0.82
C PRO A 19 -5.40 4.74 -1.27
N ILE A 20 -4.58 3.73 -0.93
CA ILE A 20 -3.16 3.70 -1.28
C ILE A 20 -2.95 3.48 -2.78
N ALA A 21 -3.82 2.70 -3.42
CA ALA A 21 -3.70 2.38 -4.85
C ALA A 21 -3.78 3.61 -5.78
N ILE A 22 -4.35 4.72 -5.33
CA ILE A 22 -4.38 5.97 -6.10
C ILE A 22 -3.09 6.79 -5.98
N LEU A 23 -2.30 6.58 -4.92
CA LEU A 23 -1.12 7.39 -4.63
C LEU A 23 -0.05 7.34 -5.73
N PRO A 24 0.26 6.20 -6.38
CA PRO A 24 1.20 6.17 -7.50
C PRO A 24 0.78 7.10 -8.65
N VAL A 25 -0.49 7.09 -9.03
CA VAL A 25 -1.00 7.94 -10.11
C VAL A 25 -0.98 9.41 -9.69
N ALA A 26 -1.49 9.73 -8.51
CA ALA A 26 -1.47 11.08 -7.95
C ALA A 26 -0.03 11.62 -7.82
N GLY A 27 0.87 10.77 -7.32
CA GLY A 27 2.27 11.12 -7.17
C GLY A 27 3.00 11.33 -8.51
N LEU A 28 2.72 10.53 -9.53
CA LEU A 28 3.26 10.75 -10.88
C LEU A 28 2.74 12.06 -11.47
N LEU A 29 1.45 12.35 -11.36
CA LEU A 29 0.87 13.62 -11.82
C LEU A 29 1.53 14.80 -11.11
N LEU A 30 1.64 14.75 -9.78
CA LEU A 30 2.30 15.78 -8.98
C LEU A 30 3.79 15.88 -9.34
N GLY A 31 4.51 14.77 -9.36
CA GLY A 31 5.94 14.71 -9.57
C GLY A 31 6.37 15.18 -10.97
N ILE A 32 5.71 14.69 -12.01
CA ILE A 32 5.97 15.14 -13.39
C ILE A 32 5.57 16.62 -13.51
N GLY A 33 4.39 16.97 -13.00
CA GLY A 33 3.87 18.32 -13.04
C GLY A 33 4.83 19.33 -12.39
N GLU A 34 5.21 19.12 -11.13
CA GLU A 34 6.12 20.00 -10.39
C GLU A 34 7.55 19.97 -10.96
N SER A 35 8.08 18.80 -11.32
CA SER A 35 9.43 18.72 -11.87
C SER A 35 9.57 19.48 -13.19
N LEU A 36 8.59 19.39 -14.09
CA LEU A 36 8.66 20.00 -15.42
C LEU A 36 8.09 21.44 -15.47
N SER A 37 7.44 21.92 -14.42
CA SER A 37 7.02 23.31 -14.27
C SER A 37 7.88 24.11 -13.28
N ASN A 38 8.92 23.49 -12.67
CA ASN A 38 9.80 24.18 -11.74
C ASN A 38 10.73 25.16 -12.48
N PRO A 39 10.71 26.45 -12.16
CA PRO A 39 11.52 27.45 -12.86
C PRO A 39 13.02 27.18 -12.84
N ASN A 40 13.55 26.66 -11.72
CA ASN A 40 14.98 26.37 -11.59
C ASN A 40 15.41 25.19 -12.48
N MET A 41 14.58 24.16 -12.58
CA MET A 41 14.81 23.04 -13.49
C MET A 41 14.77 23.52 -14.95
N ILE A 42 13.75 24.28 -15.32
CA ILE A 42 13.60 24.85 -16.66
C ILE A 42 14.82 25.70 -17.05
N ALA A 43 15.30 26.52 -16.12
CA ALA A 43 16.51 27.35 -16.33
C ALA A 43 17.77 26.50 -16.44
N ALA A 44 17.96 25.52 -15.58
CA ALA A 44 19.16 24.66 -15.55
C ALA A 44 19.35 23.85 -16.83
N TYR A 45 18.25 23.44 -17.48
CA TYR A 45 18.29 22.70 -18.75
C TYR A 45 18.04 23.55 -20.00
N GLY A 46 17.90 24.88 -19.86
CA GLY A 46 17.68 25.79 -21.00
C GLY A 46 16.36 25.58 -21.74
N LEU A 47 15.34 25.11 -21.06
CA LEU A 47 14.06 24.70 -21.64
C LEU A 47 12.98 25.79 -21.59
N GLN A 48 13.35 27.08 -21.35
CA GLN A 48 12.41 28.20 -21.23
C GLN A 48 11.48 28.34 -22.45
N TRP A 49 12.00 28.08 -23.64
CA TRP A 49 11.23 28.16 -24.88
C TRP A 49 10.10 27.12 -24.98
N LEU A 50 10.24 25.98 -24.31
CA LEU A 50 9.31 24.87 -24.37
C LEU A 50 8.42 24.79 -23.10
N LEU A 51 9.05 24.98 -21.93
CA LEU A 51 8.44 24.76 -20.61
C LEU A 51 8.31 26.05 -19.79
N GLY A 52 8.67 27.21 -20.34
CA GLY A 52 8.58 28.49 -19.64
C GLY A 52 7.14 28.92 -19.41
N GLU A 53 6.93 29.82 -18.46
CA GLU A 53 5.60 30.36 -18.13
C GLU A 53 4.91 30.91 -19.38
N GLY A 54 3.63 30.58 -19.55
CA GLY A 54 2.84 30.96 -20.72
C GLY A 54 2.90 30.01 -21.91
N THR A 55 3.77 28.98 -21.89
CA THR A 55 3.79 27.95 -22.93
C THR A 55 2.68 26.93 -22.73
N PHE A 56 2.25 26.26 -23.81
CA PHE A 56 1.23 25.21 -23.76
C PHE A 56 1.63 24.04 -22.84
N PHE A 57 2.88 23.61 -22.90
CA PHE A 57 3.36 22.51 -22.07
C PHE A 57 3.44 22.90 -20.59
N TYR A 58 3.84 24.13 -20.26
CA TYR A 58 3.79 24.63 -18.88
C TYR A 58 2.39 24.54 -18.29
N MET A 59 1.36 24.96 -19.05
CA MET A 59 -0.03 24.88 -18.61
C MET A 59 -0.47 23.43 -18.33
N ILE A 60 -0.12 22.48 -19.21
CA ILE A 60 -0.42 21.06 -19.01
C ILE A 60 0.24 20.53 -17.74
N PHE A 61 1.54 20.77 -17.54
CA PHE A 61 2.25 20.29 -16.37
C PHE A 61 1.77 20.94 -15.08
N LYS A 62 1.35 22.20 -15.12
CA LYS A 62 0.76 22.87 -13.95
C LYS A 62 -0.63 22.30 -13.61
N VAL A 63 -1.44 21.95 -14.60
CA VAL A 63 -2.71 21.22 -14.41
C VAL A 63 -2.45 19.84 -13.81
N MET A 64 -1.45 19.10 -14.33
CA MET A 64 -1.07 17.79 -13.78
C MET A 64 -0.62 17.88 -12.32
N SER A 65 0.22 18.87 -12.00
CA SER A 65 0.66 19.14 -10.63
C SER A 65 -0.52 19.36 -9.69
N ASN A 66 -1.42 20.27 -10.04
CA ASN A 66 -2.59 20.59 -9.23
C ASN A 66 -3.54 19.40 -9.10
N ALA A 67 -3.73 18.62 -10.17
CA ALA A 67 -4.54 17.38 -10.15
C ALA A 67 -3.93 16.27 -9.28
N GLY A 68 -2.62 16.18 -9.23
CA GLY A 68 -1.92 15.29 -8.29
C GLY A 68 -2.03 15.78 -6.84
N ASN A 69 -1.78 17.07 -6.62
CA ASN A 69 -1.78 17.68 -5.30
C ASN A 69 -3.14 17.57 -4.58
N ILE A 70 -4.27 17.75 -5.31
CA ILE A 70 -5.61 17.68 -4.72
C ILE A 70 -5.90 16.30 -4.09
N VAL A 71 -5.30 15.22 -4.62
CA VAL A 71 -5.44 13.87 -4.06
C VAL A 71 -4.71 13.79 -2.72
N PHE A 72 -3.48 14.31 -2.62
CA PHE A 72 -2.71 14.31 -1.37
C PHE A 72 -3.36 15.20 -0.31
N THR A 73 -3.83 16.37 -0.68
CA THR A 73 -4.52 17.31 0.23
C THR A 73 -5.80 16.69 0.81
N ASN A 74 -6.53 15.90 0.02
CA ASN A 74 -7.78 15.26 0.45
C ASN A 74 -7.60 13.78 0.86
N LEU A 75 -6.36 13.34 1.06
CA LEU A 75 -6.05 11.98 1.45
C LEU A 75 -6.81 11.52 2.70
N PRO A 76 -6.99 12.35 3.77
CA PRO A 76 -7.79 11.97 4.95
C PRO A 76 -9.24 11.58 4.60
N LEU A 77 -9.91 12.32 3.71
CA LEU A 77 -11.26 11.98 3.25
C LEU A 77 -11.27 10.67 2.46
N ILE A 78 -10.29 10.49 1.55
CA ILE A 78 -10.15 9.26 0.76
C ILE A 78 -9.92 8.05 1.68
N PHE A 79 -9.15 8.20 2.75
CA PHE A 79 -8.97 7.16 3.77
C PHE A 79 -10.25 6.88 4.56
N ALA A 80 -11.03 7.90 4.92
CA ALA A 80 -12.32 7.70 5.59
C ALA A 80 -13.25 6.84 4.74
N MET A 81 -13.38 7.17 3.45
CA MET A 81 -14.18 6.41 2.48
C MET A 81 -13.67 5.00 2.27
N GLY A 82 -12.36 4.83 2.05
CA GLY A 82 -11.73 3.53 1.79
C GLY A 82 -11.76 2.59 3.00
N VAL A 83 -11.57 3.12 4.20
CA VAL A 83 -11.69 2.34 5.45
C VAL A 83 -13.13 1.89 5.68
N ALA A 84 -14.11 2.79 5.46
CA ALA A 84 -15.52 2.44 5.55
C ALA A 84 -15.88 1.33 4.56
N LEU A 85 -15.42 1.42 3.30
CA LEU A 85 -15.60 0.40 2.27
C LEU A 85 -15.02 -0.96 2.68
N GLY A 86 -13.78 -0.98 3.17
CA GLY A 86 -13.08 -2.21 3.55
C GLY A 86 -13.63 -2.88 4.81
N MET A 87 -14.20 -2.10 5.72
CA MET A 87 -14.71 -2.59 7.00
C MET A 87 -16.21 -2.89 7.00
N ALA A 88 -16.98 -2.35 6.05
CA ALA A 88 -18.39 -2.64 5.87
C ALA A 88 -18.59 -4.09 5.38
N LYS A 89 -19.62 -4.77 5.93
CA LYS A 89 -19.92 -6.18 5.62
C LYS A 89 -20.75 -6.33 4.34
N LYS A 90 -21.75 -5.47 4.16
CA LYS A 90 -22.67 -5.44 3.00
C LYS A 90 -23.05 -4.00 2.71
N GLU A 91 -23.69 -3.74 1.57
CA GLU A 91 -24.11 -2.38 1.15
C GLU A 91 -22.99 -1.36 1.37
N LYS A 92 -21.81 -1.67 0.84
CA LYS A 92 -20.56 -0.96 1.11
C LYS A 92 -20.60 0.48 0.61
N GLU A 93 -21.31 0.73 -0.49
CA GLU A 93 -21.55 2.05 -1.09
C GLU A 93 -22.23 3.01 -0.10
N VAL A 94 -23.17 2.51 0.70
CA VAL A 94 -23.84 3.31 1.74
C VAL A 94 -22.85 3.72 2.83
N ALA A 95 -21.96 2.80 3.23
CA ALA A 95 -20.93 3.09 4.22
C ALA A 95 -19.94 4.16 3.71
N VAL A 96 -19.58 4.11 2.42
CA VAL A 96 -18.72 5.10 1.78
C VAL A 96 -19.36 6.48 1.79
N LEU A 97 -20.61 6.59 1.34
CA LEU A 97 -21.35 7.85 1.34
C LEU A 97 -21.51 8.40 2.76
N ALA A 98 -21.90 7.54 3.71
CA ALA A 98 -22.03 7.94 5.11
C ALA A 98 -20.70 8.40 5.71
N SER A 99 -19.56 7.82 5.34
CA SER A 99 -18.26 8.25 5.85
C SER A 99 -17.84 9.62 5.32
N ALA A 100 -18.11 9.93 4.06
CA ALA A 100 -17.86 11.26 3.50
C ALA A 100 -18.69 12.33 4.23
N ILE A 101 -19.99 12.07 4.43
CA ILE A 101 -20.89 12.98 5.18
C ILE A 101 -20.39 13.15 6.62
N SER A 102 -20.02 12.05 7.29
CA SER A 102 -19.48 12.05 8.66
C SER A 102 -18.20 12.86 8.79
N PHE A 103 -17.32 12.77 7.80
CA PHE A 103 -16.07 13.51 7.75
C PHE A 103 -16.32 15.02 7.71
N PHE A 104 -17.18 15.47 6.82
CA PHE A 104 -17.55 16.89 6.73
C PHE A 104 -18.22 17.39 8.01
N ILE A 105 -19.19 16.65 8.56
CA ILE A 105 -19.90 17.03 9.79
C ILE A 105 -18.93 17.13 10.97
N MET A 106 -18.03 16.14 11.15
CA MET A 106 -17.04 16.16 12.21
C MET A 106 -16.15 17.41 12.13
N HIS A 107 -15.57 17.69 10.96
CA HIS A 107 -14.69 18.84 10.76
C HIS A 107 -15.43 20.17 10.86
N THR A 108 -16.66 20.27 10.39
CA THR A 108 -17.49 21.46 10.57
C THR A 108 -17.81 21.71 12.05
N SER A 109 -18.13 20.64 12.80
CA SER A 109 -18.35 20.77 14.26
C SER A 109 -17.11 21.27 14.99
N ILE A 110 -15.91 20.75 14.64
CA ILE A 110 -14.64 21.22 15.19
C ILE A 110 -14.40 22.70 14.82
N ALA A 111 -14.61 23.06 13.54
CA ALA A 111 -14.43 24.44 13.06
C ALA A 111 -15.31 25.43 13.83
N THR A 112 -16.59 25.10 13.99
CA THR A 112 -17.53 25.94 14.76
C THR A 112 -17.08 26.08 16.24
N MET A 113 -16.58 25.00 16.85
CA MET A 113 -16.04 25.06 18.22
C MET A 113 -14.78 25.94 18.30
N LEU A 114 -13.90 25.88 17.30
CA LEU A 114 -12.70 26.76 17.22
C LEU A 114 -13.10 28.24 17.11
N GLU A 115 -14.09 28.55 16.29
CA GLU A 115 -14.61 29.92 16.13
C GLU A 115 -15.27 30.45 17.41
N LEU A 116 -16.11 29.63 18.08
CA LEU A 116 -16.85 30.05 19.28
C LEU A 116 -15.97 30.23 20.51
N THR A 117 -14.82 29.60 20.56
CA THR A 117 -13.95 29.58 21.74
C THR A 117 -12.67 30.40 21.59
N ASP A 118 -12.41 30.96 20.38
CA ASP A 118 -11.14 31.61 20.00
C ASP A 118 -9.88 30.78 20.35
N MET A 119 -10.06 29.45 20.52
CA MET A 119 -9.00 28.55 20.95
C MET A 119 -7.91 28.36 19.88
N ALA A 120 -8.20 28.66 18.65
CA ALA A 120 -7.25 28.53 17.53
C ALA A 120 -5.96 29.32 17.76
N ALA A 121 -6.04 30.50 18.39
CA ALA A 121 -4.88 31.35 18.69
C ALA A 121 -3.99 30.80 19.84
N SER A 122 -4.52 29.91 20.67
CA SER A 122 -3.78 29.33 21.82
C SER A 122 -3.11 27.99 21.49
N LEU A 123 -3.44 27.40 20.34
CA LEU A 123 -2.87 26.12 19.91
C LEU A 123 -1.49 26.31 19.28
N PRO A 124 -0.59 25.31 19.37
CA PRO A 124 0.70 25.33 18.68
C PRO A 124 0.54 25.55 17.18
N GLU A 125 1.52 26.19 16.57
CA GLU A 125 1.55 26.41 15.11
C GLU A 125 1.43 25.09 14.35
N GLY A 126 0.62 25.07 13.27
CA GLY A 126 0.34 23.85 12.50
C GLY A 126 -0.72 22.93 13.12
N SER A 127 -1.31 23.27 14.28
CA SER A 127 -2.41 22.50 14.90
C SER A 127 -3.74 22.69 14.17
N VAL A 128 -3.90 23.79 13.47
CA VAL A 128 -5.09 24.15 12.68
C VAL A 128 -4.70 24.24 11.22
N THR A 129 -5.52 23.68 10.33
CA THR A 129 -5.30 23.67 8.88
C THR A 129 -6.61 23.68 8.11
N SER A 130 -6.52 23.92 6.80
CA SER A 130 -7.67 23.76 5.89
C SER A 130 -7.85 22.28 5.52
N VAL A 131 -8.92 21.65 5.99
CA VAL A 131 -9.30 20.28 5.68
C VAL A 131 -10.49 20.31 4.71
N THR A 132 -10.29 19.93 3.46
CA THR A 132 -11.34 19.98 2.41
C THR A 132 -12.04 21.36 2.32
N GLY A 133 -11.29 22.45 2.58
CA GLY A 133 -11.82 23.84 2.59
C GLY A 133 -12.41 24.28 3.94
N ILE A 134 -12.45 23.44 4.95
CA ILE A 134 -12.93 23.76 6.31
C ILE A 134 -11.72 24.03 7.22
N THR A 135 -11.64 25.18 7.87
CA THR A 135 -10.61 25.48 8.87
C THR A 135 -10.86 24.64 10.13
N SER A 136 -10.04 23.63 10.36
CA SER A 136 -10.27 22.64 11.41
C SER A 136 -8.95 22.17 12.02
N LEU A 137 -9.00 21.35 13.08
CA LEU A 137 -7.83 20.74 13.67
C LEU A 137 -7.13 19.81 12.66
N GLN A 138 -5.79 19.87 12.64
CA GLN A 138 -4.94 19.02 11.81
C GLN A 138 -4.96 17.57 12.32
N MET A 139 -6.01 16.84 11.99
CA MET A 139 -6.13 15.43 12.35
C MET A 139 -5.49 14.51 11.30
N GLY A 140 -5.27 15.03 10.11
CA GLY A 140 -4.67 14.30 8.99
C GLY A 140 -5.34 12.95 8.76
N MET A 141 -4.53 11.97 8.40
CA MET A 141 -4.98 10.62 8.11
C MET A 141 -5.61 9.90 9.31
N PHE A 142 -5.20 10.21 10.55
CA PHE A 142 -5.80 9.63 11.75
C PHE A 142 -7.29 10.00 11.86
N GLY A 143 -7.65 11.24 11.55
CA GLY A 143 -9.04 11.69 11.50
C GLY A 143 -9.84 10.90 10.46
N GLY A 144 -9.26 10.70 9.27
CA GLY A 144 -9.88 9.89 8.22
C GLY A 144 -10.13 8.44 8.64
N VAL A 145 -9.13 7.80 9.25
CA VAL A 145 -9.25 6.41 9.76
C VAL A 145 -10.28 6.31 10.87
N LEU A 146 -10.31 7.27 11.80
CA LEU A 146 -11.30 7.34 12.88
C LEU A 146 -12.72 7.41 12.31
N VAL A 147 -12.94 8.31 11.34
CA VAL A 147 -14.25 8.43 10.67
C VAL A 147 -14.62 7.15 9.95
N GLY A 148 -13.69 6.56 9.18
CA GLY A 148 -13.96 5.35 8.42
C GLY A 148 -14.32 4.14 9.30
N LEU A 149 -13.57 3.92 10.38
CA LEU A 149 -13.82 2.83 11.33
C LEU A 149 -15.14 3.00 12.08
N GLY A 150 -15.39 4.20 12.60
CA GLY A 150 -16.62 4.50 13.34
C GLY A 150 -17.85 4.41 12.45
N THR A 151 -17.79 4.96 11.22
CA THR A 151 -18.89 4.85 10.26
C THR A 151 -19.14 3.39 9.87
N ALA A 152 -18.10 2.59 9.62
CA ALA A 152 -18.27 1.16 9.34
C ALA A 152 -18.91 0.39 10.52
N ALA A 153 -18.54 0.74 11.76
CA ALA A 153 -19.11 0.14 12.94
C ALA A 153 -20.62 0.46 13.06
N LEU A 154 -21.01 1.72 12.87
CA LEU A 154 -22.40 2.16 12.84
C LEU A 154 -23.16 1.52 11.70
N HIS A 155 -22.58 1.51 10.49
CA HIS A 155 -23.15 0.86 9.31
C HIS A 155 -23.45 -0.63 9.59
N ASN A 156 -22.45 -1.38 10.04
CA ASN A 156 -22.59 -2.81 10.32
C ASN A 156 -23.64 -3.13 11.39
N ARG A 157 -23.97 -2.18 12.27
CA ARG A 157 -24.99 -2.32 13.30
C ARG A 157 -26.38 -1.96 12.76
N PHE A 158 -26.51 -0.92 11.95
CA PHE A 158 -27.80 -0.29 11.65
C PHE A 158 -28.31 -0.48 10.22
N TYR A 159 -27.54 -1.03 9.27
CA TYR A 159 -27.95 -1.17 7.86
C TYR A 159 -29.20 -2.06 7.64
N LYS A 160 -29.63 -2.82 8.64
CA LYS A 160 -30.85 -3.65 8.64
C LYS A 160 -31.89 -3.21 9.65
N ILE A 161 -31.78 -2.01 10.22
CA ILE A 161 -32.71 -1.54 11.26
C ILE A 161 -34.14 -1.43 10.71
N GLN A 162 -35.09 -1.94 11.47
CA GLN A 162 -36.52 -1.76 11.20
C GLN A 162 -37.04 -0.66 12.12
N LEU A 163 -37.57 0.39 11.54
CA LEU A 163 -38.19 1.48 12.28
C LEU A 163 -39.73 1.31 12.31
N PRO A 164 -40.44 1.93 13.28
CA PRO A 164 -41.89 1.97 13.32
C PRO A 164 -42.49 2.43 11.97
N ARG A 165 -43.74 2.01 11.68
CA ARG A 165 -44.39 2.24 10.38
C ARG A 165 -44.33 3.70 9.91
N ILE A 166 -44.46 4.67 10.79
CA ILE A 166 -44.42 6.10 10.51
C ILE A 166 -43.03 6.53 9.99
N LEU A 167 -41.96 5.90 10.49
CA LEU A 167 -40.57 6.19 10.15
C LEU A 167 -39.94 5.15 9.21
N SER A 168 -40.75 4.19 8.71
CA SER A 168 -40.23 3.07 7.90
C SER A 168 -39.45 3.48 6.67
N PHE A 169 -39.77 4.65 6.06
CA PHE A 169 -39.04 5.23 4.94
C PHE A 169 -37.56 5.47 5.26
N PHE A 170 -37.23 5.81 6.50
CA PHE A 170 -35.88 6.07 6.98
C PHE A 170 -35.18 4.80 7.51
N GLY A 171 -35.81 3.64 7.46
CA GLY A 171 -35.25 2.37 7.92
C GLY A 171 -34.21 1.77 6.99
N GLY A 172 -33.55 0.70 7.44
CA GLY A 172 -32.53 0.00 6.67
C GLY A 172 -31.29 0.85 6.39
N THR A 173 -30.80 0.78 5.17
CA THR A 173 -29.57 1.49 4.72
C THR A 173 -29.70 3.00 4.79
N ARG A 174 -30.90 3.55 4.62
CA ARG A 174 -31.17 5.01 4.68
C ARG A 174 -30.96 5.59 6.08
N PHE A 175 -31.08 4.76 7.13
CA PHE A 175 -30.84 5.18 8.51
C PHE A 175 -29.36 5.42 8.81
N VAL A 176 -28.46 4.76 8.08
CA VAL A 176 -27.02 4.86 8.33
C VAL A 176 -26.48 6.28 8.21
N PRO A 177 -26.66 7.00 7.10
CA PRO A 177 -26.20 8.41 7.02
C PRO A 177 -26.82 9.30 8.10
N ILE A 178 -28.09 9.06 8.48
CA ILE A 178 -28.81 9.86 9.49
C ILE A 178 -28.14 9.69 10.87
N ILE A 179 -27.96 8.45 11.32
CA ILE A 179 -27.37 8.18 12.64
C ILE A 179 -25.89 8.59 12.66
N CYS A 180 -25.16 8.42 11.54
CA CYS A 180 -23.79 8.88 11.41
C CYS A 180 -23.72 10.41 11.54
N SER A 181 -24.60 11.17 10.91
CA SER A 181 -24.64 12.63 11.01
C SER A 181 -24.79 13.10 12.46
N ILE A 182 -25.71 12.50 13.21
CA ILE A 182 -25.94 12.83 14.61
C ILE A 182 -24.73 12.50 15.48
N ILE A 183 -24.18 11.29 15.31
CA ILE A 183 -23.04 10.83 16.11
C ILE A 183 -21.79 11.64 15.79
N TYR A 184 -21.51 11.93 14.51
CA TYR A 184 -20.30 12.68 14.14
C TYR A 184 -20.35 14.16 14.44
N LEU A 185 -21.53 14.75 14.60
CA LEU A 185 -21.67 16.06 15.24
C LEU A 185 -21.12 16.02 16.67
N LEU A 186 -21.53 15.04 17.48
CA LEU A 186 -21.05 14.86 18.86
C LEU A 186 -19.58 14.47 18.90
N VAL A 187 -19.13 13.60 17.99
CA VAL A 187 -17.71 13.21 17.86
C VAL A 187 -16.85 14.43 17.51
N GLY A 188 -17.31 15.34 16.65
CA GLY A 188 -16.60 16.57 16.34
C GLY A 188 -16.40 17.47 17.54
N ILE A 189 -17.46 17.69 18.33
CA ILE A 189 -17.37 18.41 19.60
C ILE A 189 -16.40 17.73 20.58
N LEU A 190 -16.46 16.40 20.68
CA LEU A 190 -15.57 15.62 21.54
C LEU A 190 -14.09 15.72 21.07
N MET A 191 -13.85 15.61 19.75
CA MET A 191 -12.50 15.71 19.18
C MET A 191 -11.89 17.09 19.35
N PHE A 192 -12.68 18.15 19.40
CA PHE A 192 -12.19 19.49 19.71
C PHE A 192 -11.43 19.52 21.05
N TYR A 193 -11.87 18.79 22.06
CA TYR A 193 -11.19 18.70 23.36
C TYR A 193 -10.10 17.63 23.42
N ILE A 194 -10.32 16.49 22.77
CA ILE A 194 -9.42 15.33 22.89
C ILE A 194 -8.22 15.47 21.94
N TRP A 195 -8.46 15.94 20.71
CA TRP A 195 -7.43 15.92 19.67
C TRP A 195 -6.19 16.73 20.01
N PRO A 196 -6.25 17.94 20.57
CA PRO A 196 -5.04 18.68 20.94
C PRO A 196 -4.11 17.90 21.88
N VAL A 197 -4.65 17.15 22.84
CA VAL A 197 -3.86 16.30 23.75
C VAL A 197 -3.21 15.12 22.99
N LEU A 198 -3.94 14.48 22.09
CA LEU A 198 -3.39 13.42 21.25
C LEU A 198 -2.32 13.95 20.30
N GLN A 199 -2.54 15.13 19.75
CA GLN A 199 -1.61 15.80 18.84
C GLN A 199 -0.29 16.15 19.54
N GLU A 200 -0.34 16.63 20.77
CA GLU A 200 0.86 16.86 21.59
C GLU A 200 1.65 15.56 21.79
N GLY A 201 0.97 14.46 22.09
CA GLY A 201 1.59 13.12 22.15
C GLY A 201 2.23 12.69 20.83
N ILE A 202 1.59 12.99 19.68
CA ILE A 202 2.14 12.71 18.35
C ILE A 202 3.40 13.54 18.09
N TYR A 203 3.39 14.83 18.45
CA TYR A 203 4.57 15.69 18.32
C TYR A 203 5.73 15.20 19.20
N MET A 204 5.44 14.82 20.44
CA MET A 204 6.43 14.27 21.37
C MET A 204 7.06 12.98 20.84
N PHE A 205 6.24 12.08 20.25
CA PHE A 205 6.73 10.87 19.60
C PHE A 205 7.55 11.19 18.33
N GLY A 206 7.12 12.16 17.53
CA GLY A 206 7.88 12.66 16.39
C GLY A 206 9.26 13.19 16.78
N ASP A 207 9.36 13.94 17.87
CA ASP A 207 10.64 14.45 18.39
C ASP A 207 11.59 13.31 18.82
N ILE A 208 11.07 12.28 19.50
CA ILE A 208 11.84 11.08 19.86
C ILE A 208 12.39 10.40 18.60
N VAL A 209 11.56 10.23 17.58
CA VAL A 209 11.96 9.62 16.29
C VAL A 209 13.02 10.49 15.60
N GLN A 210 12.88 11.81 15.61
CA GLN A 210 13.86 12.72 15.01
C GLN A 210 15.21 12.63 15.72
N ARG A 211 15.22 12.61 17.05
CA ARG A 211 16.43 12.46 17.87
C ARG A 211 17.08 11.09 17.79
N SER A 212 16.37 10.06 17.32
CA SER A 212 16.91 8.70 17.20
C SER A 212 18.04 8.55 16.16
N GLY A 213 18.22 9.55 15.28
CA GLY A 213 19.30 9.61 14.29
C GLY A 213 19.39 8.39 13.38
N TYR A 214 20.59 7.93 13.11
CA TYR A 214 20.84 6.81 12.20
C TYR A 214 20.28 5.47 12.66
N TYR A 215 20.30 5.21 13.98
CA TYR A 215 19.73 3.98 14.54
C TYR A 215 18.21 3.92 14.40
N GLY A 216 17.52 5.04 14.57
CA GLY A 216 16.09 5.10 14.33
C GLY A 216 15.74 4.84 12.87
N THR A 217 16.53 5.38 11.95
CA THR A 217 16.36 5.12 10.52
C THR A 217 16.63 3.65 10.16
N PHE A 218 17.62 3.00 10.78
CA PHE A 218 17.85 1.57 10.65
C PHE A 218 16.64 0.76 11.12
N LEU A 219 16.15 1.02 12.33
CA LEU A 219 15.00 0.32 12.90
C LEU A 219 13.73 0.52 12.06
N TYR A 220 13.52 1.73 11.54
CA TYR A 220 12.43 2.01 10.62
C TYR A 220 12.45 1.06 9.41
N GLY A 221 13.59 0.95 8.72
CA GLY A 221 13.73 0.09 7.55
C GLY A 221 13.54 -1.40 7.87
N VAL A 222 14.05 -1.87 9.02
CA VAL A 222 13.85 -3.27 9.48
C VAL A 222 12.37 -3.55 9.73
N ILE A 223 11.69 -2.68 10.49
CA ILE A 223 10.29 -2.89 10.88
C ILE A 223 9.36 -2.78 9.67
N GLU A 224 9.59 -1.82 8.77
CA GLU A 224 8.80 -1.67 7.55
C GLU A 224 8.80 -2.97 6.74
N ARG A 225 9.97 -3.57 6.52
CA ARG A 225 10.09 -4.85 5.77
C ARG A 225 9.52 -6.02 6.56
N ALA A 226 9.80 -6.11 7.86
CA ALA A 226 9.27 -7.18 8.70
C ALA A 226 7.74 -7.23 8.76
N LEU A 227 7.06 -6.12 8.49
CA LEU A 227 5.60 -6.03 8.48
C LEU A 227 4.93 -6.40 7.15
N ILE A 228 5.68 -6.52 6.04
CA ILE A 228 5.14 -6.89 4.71
C ILE A 228 4.41 -8.23 4.73
N PRO A 229 4.93 -9.32 5.34
CA PRO A 229 4.23 -10.61 5.38
C PRO A 229 2.86 -10.55 6.05
N PHE A 230 2.68 -9.58 6.95
CA PHE A 230 1.41 -9.37 7.67
C PHE A 230 0.48 -8.39 6.96
N GLY A 231 0.96 -7.68 5.92
CA GLY A 231 0.23 -6.61 5.23
C GLY A 231 0.02 -5.37 6.11
N LEU A 232 0.89 -5.14 7.10
CA LEU A 232 0.80 -4.04 8.06
C LEU A 232 1.81 -2.92 7.80
N HIS A 233 2.72 -3.07 6.84
CA HIS A 233 3.74 -2.07 6.52
C HIS A 233 3.13 -0.72 6.12
N HIS A 234 1.98 -0.72 5.43
CA HIS A 234 1.25 0.52 5.10
C HIS A 234 0.79 1.28 6.36
N VAL A 235 0.28 0.56 7.36
CA VAL A 235 -0.14 1.16 8.64
C VAL A 235 1.06 1.75 9.38
N PHE A 236 2.24 1.16 9.18
CA PHE A 236 3.47 1.58 9.85
C PHE A 236 4.08 2.83 9.21
N TYR A 237 4.29 2.87 7.87
CA TYR A 237 5.04 3.99 7.26
C TYR A 237 4.18 5.25 7.05
N LEU A 238 2.86 5.13 6.89
CA LEU A 238 2.00 6.26 6.60
C LEU A 238 2.03 7.37 7.66
N PRO A 239 2.05 7.10 8.97
CA PRO A 239 2.26 8.13 9.98
C PRO A 239 3.55 8.93 9.78
N PHE A 240 4.65 8.29 9.40
CA PHE A 240 5.91 8.99 9.11
C PHE A 240 5.82 9.87 7.86
N TRP A 241 5.10 9.41 6.84
CA TRP A 241 5.01 10.16 5.58
C TRP A 241 4.03 11.32 5.64
N GLN A 242 2.95 11.20 6.40
CA GLN A 242 1.79 12.08 6.34
C GLN A 242 1.50 12.87 7.62
N THR A 243 2.25 12.67 8.70
CA THR A 243 2.00 13.32 9.99
C THR A 243 3.28 13.86 10.62
N ALA A 244 3.15 14.62 11.70
CA ALA A 244 4.26 15.17 12.45
C ALA A 244 5.27 14.13 12.98
N VAL A 245 4.92 12.84 13.01
CA VAL A 245 5.87 11.74 13.31
C VAL A 245 7.05 11.73 12.33
N GLY A 246 6.83 12.08 11.08
CA GLY A 246 7.88 12.21 10.07
C GLY A 246 8.60 13.54 10.02
N GLY A 247 8.24 14.44 10.91
CA GLY A 247 8.81 15.78 11.04
C GLY A 247 7.82 16.89 10.70
N THR A 248 8.18 18.10 11.11
CA THR A 248 7.49 19.34 10.76
C THR A 248 8.53 20.35 10.27
N MET A 249 8.23 21.05 9.19
CA MET A 249 9.14 22.04 8.59
C MET A 249 8.33 23.22 8.04
N GLU A 250 8.83 24.42 8.22
CA GLU A 250 8.29 25.62 7.59
C GLU A 250 8.85 25.74 6.17
N ILE A 251 7.99 25.82 5.16
CA ILE A 251 8.33 25.95 3.74
C ILE A 251 7.47 27.05 3.13
N ALA A 252 8.09 28.06 2.57
CA ALA A 252 7.42 29.24 2.00
C ALA A 252 6.39 29.89 2.94
N GLY A 253 6.69 29.92 4.27
CA GLY A 253 5.81 30.51 5.29
C GLY A 253 4.63 29.61 5.71
N VAL A 254 4.63 28.32 5.31
CA VAL A 254 3.61 27.35 5.69
C VAL A 254 4.25 26.21 6.48
N SER A 255 3.66 25.89 7.63
CA SER A 255 4.07 24.71 8.42
C SER A 255 3.57 23.43 7.78
N VAL A 256 4.49 22.58 7.33
CA VAL A 256 4.22 21.32 6.62
C VAL A 256 4.64 20.15 7.49
N GLN A 257 3.75 19.17 7.64
CA GLN A 257 3.97 17.98 8.46
C GLN A 257 4.03 16.71 7.61
N GLY A 258 4.95 15.81 7.98
CA GLY A 258 5.14 14.52 7.33
C GLY A 258 6.22 14.52 6.26
N ALA A 259 7.03 13.48 6.29
CA ALA A 259 8.23 13.34 5.45
C ALA A 259 7.94 13.54 3.95
N GLN A 260 6.88 12.93 3.44
CA GLN A 260 6.50 13.00 2.04
C GLN A 260 5.90 14.37 1.68
N ASN A 261 5.08 14.93 2.55
CA ASN A 261 4.50 16.25 2.35
C ASN A 261 5.58 17.35 2.35
N ILE A 262 6.56 17.26 3.28
CA ILE A 262 7.73 18.14 3.32
C ILE A 262 8.50 18.05 2.01
N PHE A 263 8.76 16.82 1.52
CA PHE A 263 9.47 16.61 0.26
C PHE A 263 8.74 17.25 -0.93
N PHE A 264 7.43 17.05 -1.06
CA PHE A 264 6.67 17.64 -2.16
C PHE A 264 6.53 19.15 -2.05
N ALA A 265 6.40 19.70 -0.85
CA ALA A 265 6.42 21.14 -0.65
C ALA A 265 7.77 21.76 -1.05
N GLN A 266 8.88 21.10 -0.69
CA GLN A 266 10.22 21.52 -1.12
C GLN A 266 10.45 21.35 -2.64
N LEU A 267 9.82 20.34 -3.26
CA LEU A 267 9.88 20.15 -4.71
C LEU A 267 9.18 21.29 -5.46
N ALA A 268 8.06 21.76 -4.91
CA ALA A 268 7.29 22.88 -5.46
C ALA A 268 7.94 24.25 -5.21
N ASP A 269 8.73 24.39 -4.12
CA ASP A 269 9.37 25.65 -3.76
C ASP A 269 10.65 25.91 -4.57
N PRO A 270 10.69 26.96 -5.42
CA PRO A 270 11.87 27.32 -6.18
C PRO A 270 13.08 27.71 -5.32
N ASN A 271 12.86 28.19 -4.09
CA ASN A 271 13.94 28.65 -3.20
C ASN A 271 14.64 27.49 -2.48
N THR A 272 14.12 26.28 -2.56
CA THR A 272 14.72 25.11 -1.95
C THR A 272 16.04 24.73 -2.66
N VAL A 273 17.16 24.93 -1.98
CA VAL A 273 18.51 24.63 -2.48
C VAL A 273 18.83 23.14 -2.36
N ARG A 274 18.41 22.50 -1.28
CA ARG A 274 18.64 21.09 -1.00
C ARG A 274 17.41 20.48 -0.30
N PHE A 275 17.05 19.28 -0.69
CA PHE A 275 15.96 18.57 0.00
C PHE A 275 16.36 18.14 1.42
N SER A 276 15.41 18.19 2.33
CA SER A 276 15.61 17.79 3.72
C SER A 276 15.93 16.31 3.83
N VAL A 277 17.14 15.99 4.27
CA VAL A 277 17.55 14.60 4.53
C VAL A 277 16.79 14.02 5.70
N GLU A 278 16.46 14.83 6.71
CA GLU A 278 15.67 14.40 7.86
C GLU A 278 14.25 13.95 7.48
N ALA A 279 13.66 14.53 6.44
CA ALA A 279 12.40 14.07 5.89
C ALA A 279 12.62 12.84 4.98
N THR A 280 13.55 12.93 4.01
CA THR A 280 13.74 11.87 3.01
C THR A 280 14.37 10.60 3.55
N ARG A 281 14.96 10.58 4.77
CA ARG A 281 15.54 9.39 5.40
C ARG A 281 14.54 8.22 5.55
N PHE A 282 13.23 8.51 5.60
CA PHE A 282 12.18 7.50 5.65
C PHE A 282 11.75 7.00 4.25
N MET A 283 12.43 7.46 3.20
CA MET A 283 12.12 7.14 1.80
C MET A 283 13.34 6.67 1.02
N SER A 284 14.47 7.38 1.14
CA SER A 284 15.66 7.20 0.27
C SER A 284 16.26 5.79 0.34
N GLY A 285 16.13 5.09 1.48
CA GLY A 285 16.66 3.73 1.66
C GLY A 285 15.99 2.66 0.77
N LYS A 286 14.82 2.95 0.22
CA LYS A 286 14.13 2.04 -0.69
C LYS A 286 14.87 1.86 -2.01
N PHE A 287 15.49 2.90 -2.55
CA PHE A 287 16.09 2.89 -3.89
C PHE A 287 17.21 1.83 -4.05
N PRO A 288 18.29 1.80 -3.23
CA PRO A 288 19.33 0.80 -3.41
C PRO A 288 18.83 -0.62 -3.18
N LEU A 289 17.82 -0.79 -2.31
CA LEU A 289 17.21 -2.06 -2.02
C LEU A 289 16.38 -2.59 -3.21
N MET A 290 15.45 -1.78 -3.71
CA MET A 290 14.44 -2.19 -4.69
C MET A 290 15.01 -2.25 -6.11
N MET A 291 15.90 -1.31 -6.45
CA MET A 291 16.46 -1.20 -7.79
C MET A 291 17.67 -2.12 -8.02
N PHE A 292 18.39 -2.47 -6.97
CA PHE A 292 19.66 -3.21 -7.09
C PHE A 292 19.67 -4.48 -6.23
N GLY A 293 19.39 -4.39 -4.93
CA GLY A 293 19.46 -5.52 -4.01
C GLY A 293 18.54 -6.66 -4.42
N LEU A 294 17.26 -6.38 -4.62
CA LEU A 294 16.28 -7.39 -5.02
C LEU A 294 16.54 -8.00 -6.40
N PRO A 295 16.92 -7.25 -7.46
CA PRO A 295 17.41 -7.84 -8.71
C PRO A 295 18.62 -8.74 -8.52
N GLY A 296 19.56 -8.39 -7.60
CA GLY A 296 20.67 -9.27 -7.22
C GLY A 296 20.21 -10.58 -6.58
N ALA A 297 19.20 -10.53 -5.69
CA ALA A 297 18.58 -11.72 -5.12
C ALA A 297 17.90 -12.59 -6.18
N ALA A 298 17.18 -11.96 -7.14
CA ALA A 298 16.54 -12.67 -8.24
C ALA A 298 17.56 -13.41 -9.12
N LEU A 299 18.68 -12.74 -9.46
CA LEU A 299 19.76 -13.35 -10.23
C LEU A 299 20.41 -14.52 -9.45
N ALA A 300 20.59 -14.39 -8.14
CA ALA A 300 21.09 -15.46 -7.29
C ALA A 300 20.16 -16.68 -7.30
N MET A 301 18.86 -16.47 -7.16
CA MET A 301 17.86 -17.56 -7.22
C MET A 301 17.85 -18.22 -8.60
N TYR A 302 17.93 -17.44 -9.68
CA TYR A 302 18.01 -17.94 -11.05
C TYR A 302 19.24 -18.84 -11.25
N HIS A 303 20.42 -18.41 -10.84
CA HIS A 303 21.65 -19.21 -10.99
C HIS A 303 21.67 -20.45 -10.08
N CYS A 304 20.91 -20.44 -8.98
CA CYS A 304 20.76 -21.60 -8.11
C CYS A 304 19.67 -22.58 -8.57
N ALA A 305 18.82 -22.21 -9.52
CA ALA A 305 17.78 -23.07 -10.05
C ALA A 305 18.34 -24.29 -10.80
N LEU A 306 17.61 -25.41 -10.77
CA LEU A 306 17.99 -26.62 -11.50
C LEU A 306 17.96 -26.37 -13.02
N PRO A 307 18.92 -26.88 -13.81
CA PRO A 307 19.02 -26.58 -15.25
C PRO A 307 17.73 -26.83 -16.03
N LYS A 308 17.00 -27.89 -15.71
CA LYS A 308 15.71 -28.22 -16.35
C LYS A 308 14.59 -27.17 -16.08
N LYS A 309 14.63 -26.49 -14.92
CA LYS A 309 13.61 -25.54 -14.46
C LYS A 309 14.05 -24.07 -14.58
N GLN A 310 15.29 -23.83 -14.94
CA GLN A 310 15.90 -22.50 -14.97
C GLN A 310 15.17 -21.55 -15.92
N LYS A 311 14.69 -22.05 -17.07
CA LYS A 311 13.96 -21.23 -18.04
C LYS A 311 12.61 -20.71 -17.49
N ILE A 312 11.87 -21.55 -16.77
CA ILE A 312 10.56 -21.20 -16.19
C ILE A 312 10.77 -20.26 -15.00
N ALA A 313 11.69 -20.63 -14.08
CA ALA A 313 12.03 -19.78 -12.94
C ALA A 313 12.58 -18.42 -13.39
N GLY A 314 13.38 -18.39 -14.47
CA GLY A 314 13.93 -17.16 -15.07
C GLY A 314 12.85 -16.19 -15.52
N GLY A 315 11.81 -16.64 -16.19
CA GLY A 315 10.70 -15.79 -16.60
C GLY A 315 10.00 -15.11 -15.43
N LEU A 316 9.70 -15.86 -14.37
CA LEU A 316 9.10 -15.34 -13.13
C LEU A 316 10.02 -14.33 -12.44
N LEU A 317 11.30 -14.71 -12.24
CA LEU A 317 12.25 -13.89 -11.49
C LEU A 317 12.63 -12.60 -12.23
N ILE A 318 12.80 -12.63 -13.55
CA ILE A 318 13.07 -11.44 -14.36
C ILE A 318 11.88 -10.49 -14.33
N SER A 319 10.66 -10.99 -14.51
CA SER A 319 9.46 -10.15 -14.44
C SER A 319 9.33 -9.46 -13.08
N ALA A 320 9.51 -10.21 -11.99
CA ALA A 320 9.42 -9.67 -10.64
C ALA A 320 10.57 -8.68 -10.33
N ALA A 321 11.79 -8.94 -10.82
CA ALA A 321 12.94 -8.06 -10.67
C ALA A 321 12.75 -6.74 -11.46
N LEU A 322 12.25 -6.79 -12.69
CA LEU A 322 11.92 -5.60 -13.48
C LEU A 322 10.83 -4.77 -12.82
N THR A 323 9.79 -5.41 -12.29
CA THR A 323 8.73 -4.73 -11.55
C THR A 323 9.30 -4.00 -10.32
N SER A 324 10.14 -4.67 -9.52
CA SER A 324 10.82 -4.06 -8.38
C SER A 324 11.70 -2.87 -8.81
N MET A 325 12.51 -3.04 -9.85
CA MET A 325 13.46 -2.01 -10.33
C MET A 325 12.73 -0.79 -10.91
N LEU A 326 11.70 -0.98 -11.72
CA LEU A 326 11.02 0.12 -12.42
C LEU A 326 10.04 0.85 -11.51
N THR A 327 9.19 0.10 -10.82
CA THR A 327 8.06 0.66 -10.04
C THR A 327 8.26 0.61 -8.53
N GLY A 328 9.25 -0.16 -8.05
CA GLY A 328 9.47 -0.41 -6.62
C GLY A 328 8.44 -1.33 -5.96
N ILE A 329 7.60 -2.05 -6.72
CA ILE A 329 6.70 -3.07 -6.19
C ILE A 329 7.49 -4.36 -5.97
N THR A 330 7.73 -4.72 -4.72
CA THR A 330 8.70 -5.77 -4.34
C THR A 330 8.05 -7.09 -3.94
N GLU A 331 6.77 -7.08 -3.58
CA GLU A 331 6.05 -8.24 -3.04
C GLU A 331 6.10 -9.47 -3.96
N PRO A 332 6.00 -9.36 -5.31
CA PRO A 332 6.10 -10.54 -6.16
C PRO A 332 7.43 -11.27 -6.02
N LEU A 333 8.52 -10.53 -5.78
CA LEU A 333 9.84 -11.12 -5.60
C LEU A 333 10.09 -11.55 -4.16
N GLU A 334 9.75 -10.72 -3.17
CA GLU A 334 9.93 -11.01 -1.75
C GLU A 334 9.21 -12.29 -1.32
N TYR A 335 7.98 -12.51 -1.82
CA TYR A 335 7.23 -13.72 -1.49
C TYR A 335 7.84 -14.99 -2.07
N THR A 336 8.65 -14.93 -3.14
CA THR A 336 9.31 -16.12 -3.69
C THR A 336 10.33 -16.73 -2.72
N PHE A 337 10.98 -15.91 -1.89
CA PHE A 337 11.93 -16.40 -0.90
C PHE A 337 11.42 -16.35 0.54
N LEU A 338 10.42 -15.53 0.85
CA LEU A 338 9.82 -15.47 2.19
C LEU A 338 9.34 -16.84 2.67
N PHE A 339 8.63 -17.58 1.81
CA PHE A 339 8.04 -18.87 2.16
C PHE A 339 9.01 -20.03 1.95
N ALA A 340 9.84 -19.95 0.93
CA ALA A 340 10.81 -20.99 0.60
C ALA A 340 12.04 -20.98 1.53
N ALA A 341 12.40 -19.81 2.04
CA ALA A 341 13.61 -19.59 2.82
C ALA A 341 13.46 -18.41 3.80
N PRO A 342 12.70 -18.55 4.91
CA PRO A 342 12.44 -17.45 5.85
C PRO A 342 13.71 -16.77 6.39
N LEU A 343 14.82 -17.48 6.48
CA LEU A 343 16.11 -16.91 6.90
C LEU A 343 16.59 -15.83 5.91
N LEU A 344 16.39 -16.04 4.58
CA LEU A 344 16.73 -15.03 3.58
C LEU A 344 15.89 -13.77 3.77
N TYR A 345 14.64 -13.93 4.19
CA TYR A 345 13.77 -12.78 4.46
C TYR A 345 14.21 -11.99 5.70
N VAL A 346 14.62 -12.66 6.77
CA VAL A 346 15.17 -11.98 7.97
C VAL A 346 16.42 -11.18 7.60
N ILE A 347 17.32 -11.75 6.81
CA ILE A 347 18.51 -11.07 6.32
C ILE A 347 18.12 -9.87 5.42
N HIS A 348 17.14 -10.05 4.55
CA HIS A 348 16.59 -8.96 3.73
C HIS A 348 16.08 -7.80 4.59
N CYS A 349 15.35 -8.06 5.68
CA CYS A 349 14.90 -7.01 6.61
C CYS A 349 16.08 -6.23 7.22
N VAL A 350 17.13 -6.95 7.66
CA VAL A 350 18.33 -6.30 8.22
C VAL A 350 19.06 -5.46 7.17
N LEU A 351 19.24 -5.98 5.95
CA LEU A 351 19.85 -5.25 4.85
C LEU A 351 19.02 -4.02 4.45
N ALA A 352 17.69 -4.11 4.55
CA ALA A 352 16.83 -2.95 4.34
C ALA A 352 17.08 -1.86 5.38
N GLY A 353 17.14 -2.21 6.66
CA GLY A 353 17.52 -1.26 7.72
C GLY A 353 18.88 -0.60 7.45
N CYS A 354 19.87 -1.39 7.03
CA CYS A 354 21.18 -0.86 6.64
C CYS A 354 21.09 0.10 5.44
N ALA A 355 20.24 -0.18 4.44
CA ALA A 355 20.05 0.69 3.29
C ALA A 355 19.50 2.06 3.71
N PHE A 356 18.46 2.07 4.53
CA PHE A 356 17.88 3.31 5.05
C PHE A 356 18.92 4.11 5.87
N MET A 357 19.64 3.45 6.77
CA MET A 357 20.69 4.08 7.56
C MET A 357 21.82 4.64 6.68
N LEU A 358 22.30 3.90 5.70
CA LEU A 358 23.37 4.33 4.79
C LEU A 358 22.94 5.55 3.97
N MET A 359 21.72 5.57 3.41
CA MET A 359 21.23 6.73 2.67
C MET A 359 21.14 7.98 3.56
N HIS A 360 20.73 7.81 4.81
CA HIS A 360 20.71 8.89 5.79
C HIS A 360 22.14 9.38 6.10
N MET A 361 23.09 8.48 6.36
CA MET A 361 24.50 8.84 6.63
C MET A 361 25.17 9.53 5.44
N LEU A 362 24.86 9.10 4.22
CA LEU A 362 25.36 9.69 2.99
C LEU A 362 24.59 10.94 2.56
N GLN A 363 23.68 11.42 3.39
CA GLN A 363 22.93 12.65 3.18
C GLN A 363 22.17 12.67 1.85
N VAL A 364 21.51 11.57 1.48
CA VAL A 364 20.71 11.45 0.26
C VAL A 364 19.32 12.05 0.48
N GLY A 365 19.01 13.07 -0.32
CA GLY A 365 17.76 13.82 -0.26
C GLY A 365 16.79 13.46 -1.40
N VAL A 366 16.55 12.15 -1.67
CA VAL A 366 15.64 11.72 -2.73
C VAL A 366 14.35 11.23 -2.09
N GLY A 367 13.24 11.88 -2.43
CA GLY A 367 11.90 11.43 -2.04
C GLY A 367 11.29 10.44 -3.03
N LEU A 368 10.07 10.04 -2.78
CA LEU A 368 9.31 9.13 -3.64
C LEU A 368 7.80 9.39 -3.54
N THR A 369 7.07 8.91 -4.53
CA THR A 369 5.60 8.98 -4.55
C THR A 369 4.97 7.86 -3.74
N PHE A 370 5.30 6.63 -4.09
CA PHE A 370 4.76 5.43 -3.45
C PHE A 370 5.86 4.42 -3.11
N SER A 371 6.83 4.23 -4.02
CA SER A 371 7.86 3.21 -3.86
C SER A 371 9.15 3.62 -4.58
N GLY A 372 10.32 3.16 -4.07
CA GLY A 372 11.64 3.60 -4.52
C GLY A 372 12.10 2.91 -5.83
N GLY A 373 11.39 3.11 -6.93
CA GLY A 373 11.75 2.60 -8.26
C GLY A 373 12.51 3.60 -9.13
N LEU A 374 12.91 3.15 -10.33
CA LEU A 374 13.66 3.95 -11.30
C LEU A 374 12.86 5.20 -11.74
N ILE A 375 11.54 5.10 -11.82
CA ILE A 375 10.67 6.22 -12.20
C ILE A 375 10.81 7.34 -11.17
N ASP A 376 10.71 7.04 -9.89
CA ASP A 376 10.84 8.02 -8.81
C ASP A 376 12.28 8.55 -8.72
N LEU A 377 13.30 7.70 -8.90
CA LEU A 377 14.69 8.17 -8.93
C LEU A 377 14.94 9.14 -10.08
N PHE A 378 14.37 8.89 -11.25
CA PHE A 378 14.51 9.80 -12.39
C PHE A 378 13.87 11.16 -12.09
N LEU A 379 12.62 11.17 -11.62
CA LEU A 379 11.85 12.41 -11.39
C LEU A 379 12.42 13.23 -10.20
N PHE A 380 12.74 12.56 -9.11
CA PHE A 380 13.05 13.20 -7.83
C PHE A 380 14.54 13.19 -7.45
N GLY A 381 15.32 12.41 -8.15
CA GLY A 381 16.78 12.37 -8.00
C GLY A 381 17.50 13.04 -9.16
N ILE A 382 17.42 12.42 -10.34
CA ILE A 382 18.23 12.79 -11.52
C ILE A 382 17.81 14.16 -12.05
N LEU A 383 16.53 14.38 -12.31
CA LEU A 383 16.02 15.66 -12.84
C LEU A 383 16.25 16.84 -11.88
N GLN A 384 16.27 16.60 -10.58
CA GLN A 384 16.51 17.65 -9.58
C GLN A 384 18.00 17.98 -9.41
N GLY A 385 18.88 17.19 -10.00
CA GLY A 385 20.33 17.37 -9.96
C GLY A 385 20.99 16.84 -8.68
N ASN A 386 22.27 16.45 -8.80
CA ASN A 386 23.00 15.82 -7.69
C ASN A 386 23.28 16.79 -6.52
N ALA A 387 23.46 18.07 -6.78
CA ALA A 387 23.68 19.07 -5.74
C ALA A 387 22.49 19.16 -4.78
N LYS A 388 21.26 19.02 -5.28
CA LYS A 388 20.03 19.09 -4.51
C LYS A 388 19.68 17.77 -3.81
N THR A 389 20.05 16.64 -4.40
CA THR A 389 19.55 15.32 -3.99
C THR A 389 20.61 14.34 -3.53
N ASN A 390 21.86 14.48 -3.96
CA ASN A 390 22.95 13.52 -3.80
C ASN A 390 22.61 12.10 -4.33
N TRP A 391 21.83 12.02 -5.42
CA TRP A 391 21.29 10.76 -5.96
C TRP A 391 22.37 9.77 -6.45
N ILE A 392 23.58 10.26 -6.83
CA ILE A 392 24.66 9.39 -7.29
C ILE A 392 25.03 8.35 -6.23
N MET A 393 24.90 8.68 -4.93
CA MET A 393 25.18 7.75 -3.84
C MET A 393 24.19 6.58 -3.81
N ILE A 394 22.96 6.75 -4.32
CA ILE A 394 22.01 5.65 -4.49
C ILE A 394 22.57 4.61 -5.46
N VAL A 395 23.15 5.04 -6.58
CA VAL A 395 23.72 4.13 -7.58
C VAL A 395 24.96 3.43 -7.03
N VAL A 396 25.87 4.19 -6.39
CA VAL A 396 27.10 3.63 -5.78
C VAL A 396 26.74 2.54 -4.76
N VAL A 397 25.91 2.88 -3.78
CA VAL A 397 25.47 1.91 -2.76
C VAL A 397 24.64 0.79 -3.40
N GLY A 398 23.83 1.10 -4.41
CA GLY A 398 23.04 0.13 -5.15
C GLY A 398 23.88 -0.98 -5.78
N VAL A 399 24.98 -0.63 -6.44
CA VAL A 399 25.90 -1.63 -7.02
C VAL A 399 26.46 -2.55 -5.94
N PHE A 400 26.87 -2.01 -4.79
CA PHE A 400 27.32 -2.83 -3.66
C PHE A 400 26.18 -3.73 -3.13
N TYR A 401 24.95 -3.21 -3.05
CA TYR A 401 23.78 -4.00 -2.63
C TYR A 401 23.48 -5.14 -3.60
N PHE A 402 23.57 -4.90 -4.90
CA PHE A 402 23.40 -5.95 -5.91
C PHE A 402 24.42 -7.10 -5.67
N ILE A 403 25.69 -6.76 -5.48
CA ILE A 403 26.75 -7.76 -5.23
C ILE A 403 26.50 -8.49 -3.90
N ILE A 404 26.20 -7.76 -2.82
CA ILE A 404 25.96 -8.34 -1.50
C ILE A 404 24.77 -9.32 -1.56
N TYR A 405 23.66 -8.92 -2.16
CA TYR A 405 22.48 -9.78 -2.30
C TYR A 405 22.80 -11.01 -3.15
N TYR A 406 23.46 -10.83 -4.29
CA TYR A 406 23.81 -11.94 -5.17
C TYR A 406 24.71 -12.96 -4.48
N VAL A 407 25.77 -12.54 -3.85
CA VAL A 407 26.73 -13.42 -3.17
C VAL A 407 26.09 -14.10 -1.97
N LEU A 408 25.45 -13.32 -1.11
CA LEU A 408 24.86 -13.82 0.14
C LEU A 408 23.71 -14.79 -0.13
N PHE A 409 22.80 -14.45 -1.05
CA PHE A 409 21.70 -15.34 -1.42
C PHE A 409 22.21 -16.61 -2.08
N THR A 410 23.16 -16.51 -3.03
CA THR A 410 23.77 -17.70 -3.67
C THR A 410 24.41 -18.62 -2.64
N PHE A 411 25.19 -18.05 -1.70
CA PHE A 411 25.85 -18.83 -0.64
C PHE A 411 24.83 -19.53 0.26
N LEU A 412 23.84 -18.81 0.76
CA LEU A 412 22.85 -19.35 1.69
C LEU A 412 21.91 -20.37 1.02
N ILE A 413 21.46 -20.13 -0.22
CA ILE A 413 20.63 -21.07 -0.97
C ILE A 413 21.37 -22.41 -1.15
N LYS A 414 22.66 -22.36 -1.53
CA LYS A 414 23.47 -23.57 -1.71
C LYS A 414 23.81 -24.25 -0.38
N ARG A 415 24.13 -23.46 0.67
CA ARG A 415 24.57 -23.99 1.98
C ARG A 415 23.45 -24.67 2.75
N PHE A 416 22.23 -24.16 2.67
CA PHE A 416 21.05 -24.67 3.39
C PHE A 416 20.07 -25.41 2.49
N ASP A 417 20.40 -25.60 1.21
CA ASP A 417 19.55 -26.25 0.19
C ASP A 417 18.11 -25.70 0.17
N PHE A 418 17.97 -24.35 0.25
CA PHE A 418 16.65 -23.73 0.22
C PHE A 418 15.93 -24.00 -1.12
N LYS A 419 14.65 -24.31 -1.02
CA LYS A 419 13.80 -24.64 -2.17
C LYS A 419 13.20 -23.38 -2.81
N THR A 420 14.07 -22.47 -3.23
CA THR A 420 13.71 -21.27 -3.99
C THR A 420 13.18 -21.64 -5.39
N PRO A 421 12.55 -20.71 -6.13
CA PRO A 421 11.98 -21.00 -7.45
C PRO A 421 12.94 -21.76 -8.37
N GLY A 422 12.47 -22.85 -8.95
CA GLY A 422 13.27 -23.74 -9.80
C GLY A 422 14.14 -24.78 -9.04
N ARG A 423 14.01 -24.88 -7.70
CA ARG A 423 14.66 -25.91 -6.87
C ARG A 423 13.67 -26.87 -6.19
N GLU A 424 12.38 -26.80 -6.56
CA GLU A 424 11.36 -27.72 -6.05
C GLU A 424 11.63 -29.16 -6.51
N SER A 425 11.24 -30.16 -5.70
CA SER A 425 11.45 -31.57 -5.99
C SER A 425 10.53 -32.08 -7.12
N GLU A 426 11.04 -32.95 -8.00
CA GLU A 426 10.27 -33.56 -9.12
C GLU A 426 9.03 -34.34 -8.66
N SER A 427 8.99 -34.82 -7.43
CA SER A 427 7.87 -35.58 -6.86
C SER A 427 6.57 -34.76 -6.73
N GLN A 428 6.64 -33.45 -6.77
CA GLN A 428 5.44 -32.58 -6.75
C GLN A 428 4.82 -32.42 -8.15
N GLU A 429 5.64 -32.37 -9.20
CA GLU A 429 5.15 -32.21 -10.59
C GLU A 429 4.37 -33.41 -11.11
N ILE A 430 4.83 -34.65 -10.77
CA ILE A 430 4.13 -35.87 -11.18
C ILE A 430 2.73 -35.93 -10.56
N LYS A 431 2.61 -35.56 -9.26
CA LYS A 431 1.32 -35.50 -8.57
C LYS A 431 0.40 -34.40 -9.14
N VAL A 432 0.97 -33.27 -9.58
CA VAL A 432 0.21 -32.18 -10.20
C VAL A 432 -0.35 -32.61 -11.56
N SER A 433 0.48 -33.22 -12.43
CA SER A 433 0.04 -33.65 -13.75
C SER A 433 -1.01 -34.79 -13.70
N GLU A 434 -0.87 -35.73 -12.76
CA GLU A 434 -1.87 -36.78 -12.54
C GLU A 434 -3.21 -36.24 -12.07
N ARG A 435 -3.22 -35.20 -11.21
CA ARG A 435 -4.45 -34.60 -10.69
C ARG A 435 -5.10 -33.61 -11.65
N LEU A 436 -4.31 -32.88 -12.46
CA LEU A 436 -4.83 -32.07 -13.57
C LEU A 436 -5.56 -32.93 -14.60
N ALA A 437 -5.03 -34.10 -14.95
CA ALA A 437 -5.68 -35.05 -15.86
C ALA A 437 -7.03 -35.59 -15.31
N VAL A 438 -7.22 -35.59 -13.99
CA VAL A 438 -8.51 -35.98 -13.38
C VAL A 438 -9.53 -34.82 -13.47
N VAL A 439 -9.08 -33.57 -13.32
CA VAL A 439 -9.96 -32.40 -13.42
C VAL A 439 -10.40 -32.15 -14.87
N GLU A 440 -9.49 -32.30 -15.85
CA GLU A 440 -9.81 -32.19 -17.28
C GLU A 440 -10.85 -33.21 -17.73
N LYS A 441 -10.84 -34.41 -17.17
CA LYS A 441 -11.85 -35.46 -17.49
C LYS A 441 -13.24 -35.17 -16.93
N THR A 442 -13.35 -34.27 -15.94
CA THR A 442 -14.64 -33.89 -15.35
C THR A 442 -15.31 -32.74 -16.12
N ASP A 443 -14.54 -31.96 -16.90
CA ASP A 443 -15.03 -30.78 -17.63
C ASP A 443 -15.29 -31.00 -19.16
N GLU A 444 -15.17 -32.22 -19.68
CA GLU A 444 -15.38 -32.54 -21.14
C GLU A 444 -16.80 -32.26 -21.67
N GLY A 445 -17.62 -31.49 -20.99
CA GLY A 445 -19.03 -31.23 -21.31
C GLY A 445 -19.37 -29.90 -21.98
N GLN A 446 -18.49 -28.94 -22.17
CA GLN A 446 -18.87 -27.65 -22.77
C GLN A 446 -17.75 -26.92 -23.53
N GLN A 447 -17.87 -26.92 -24.85
CA GLN A 447 -17.16 -26.01 -25.77
C GLN A 447 -17.92 -24.67 -25.83
N THR A 448 -17.31 -23.57 -25.38
CA THR A 448 -17.68 -22.21 -25.78
C THR A 448 -16.48 -21.28 -25.69
N GLU A 449 -16.30 -20.48 -26.71
CA GLU A 449 -15.41 -19.38 -27.05
C GLU A 449 -14.09 -19.09 -26.25
N LYS A 450 -13.00 -18.97 -27.03
CA LYS A 450 -11.58 -19.03 -26.65
C LYS A 450 -11.02 -17.99 -25.66
N LYS A 451 -11.78 -16.99 -25.20
CA LYS A 451 -11.27 -15.97 -24.25
C LYS A 451 -11.80 -16.16 -22.83
N ASP A 452 -12.99 -16.74 -22.69
CA ASP A 452 -13.57 -17.10 -21.39
C ASP A 452 -13.04 -18.46 -20.89
N SER A 453 -12.47 -19.30 -21.76
CA SER A 453 -12.03 -20.64 -21.41
C SER A 453 -10.85 -20.71 -20.43
N ASP A 454 -9.88 -19.79 -20.51
CA ASP A 454 -8.70 -19.80 -19.63
C ASP A 454 -9.03 -19.30 -18.20
N ALA A 455 -9.90 -18.30 -18.08
CA ALA A 455 -10.37 -17.79 -16.78
C ALA A 455 -11.29 -18.81 -16.08
N ASP A 456 -12.15 -19.49 -16.84
CA ASP A 456 -13.03 -20.54 -16.35
C ASP A 456 -12.24 -21.78 -15.94
N ALA A 457 -11.24 -22.20 -16.72
CA ALA A 457 -10.35 -23.29 -16.37
C ALA A 457 -9.57 -23.01 -15.09
N LEU A 458 -9.05 -21.79 -14.92
CA LEU A 458 -8.38 -21.38 -13.69
C LEU A 458 -9.34 -21.37 -12.50
N SER A 459 -10.53 -20.82 -12.67
CA SER A 459 -11.56 -20.74 -11.62
C SER A 459 -12.06 -22.13 -11.21
N SER A 460 -12.26 -23.04 -12.16
CA SER A 460 -12.58 -24.45 -11.94
C SER A 460 -11.50 -25.14 -11.10
N LEU A 461 -10.23 -24.96 -11.48
CA LEU A 461 -9.09 -25.52 -10.78
C LEU A 461 -8.98 -25.00 -9.33
N ILE A 462 -9.18 -23.71 -9.12
CA ILE A 462 -9.19 -23.11 -7.77
C ILE A 462 -10.37 -23.64 -6.96
N CYS A 463 -11.57 -23.72 -7.54
CA CYS A 463 -12.77 -24.24 -6.89
C CYS A 463 -12.57 -25.71 -6.46
N ALA A 464 -12.02 -26.54 -7.34
CA ALA A 464 -11.69 -27.95 -7.04
C ALA A 464 -10.64 -28.03 -5.91
N GLY A 465 -9.58 -27.22 -5.97
CA GLY A 465 -8.56 -27.15 -4.93
C GLY A 465 -9.06 -26.67 -3.58
N LEU A 466 -10.17 -25.94 -3.54
CA LEU A 466 -10.84 -25.51 -2.31
C LEU A 466 -11.83 -26.56 -1.76
N GLY A 467 -11.96 -27.72 -2.41
CA GLY A 467 -12.90 -28.76 -2.01
C GLY A 467 -14.33 -28.56 -2.55
N GLY A 468 -14.46 -27.78 -3.62
CA GLY A 468 -15.72 -27.53 -4.30
C GLY A 468 -16.48 -26.30 -3.78
N LYS A 469 -17.52 -25.90 -4.55
CA LYS A 469 -18.39 -24.74 -4.29
C LYS A 469 -18.97 -24.75 -2.87
N ASP A 470 -19.48 -25.89 -2.44
CA ASP A 470 -20.18 -26.02 -1.16
C ASP A 470 -19.30 -25.87 0.06
N ASN A 471 -17.99 -26.02 -0.10
CA ASN A 471 -17.01 -25.83 0.95
C ASN A 471 -16.61 -24.35 1.16
N ILE A 472 -16.89 -23.48 0.19
CA ILE A 472 -16.56 -22.06 0.22
C ILE A 472 -17.65 -21.27 0.96
N ILE A 473 -17.29 -20.60 2.07
CA ILE A 473 -18.22 -19.74 2.83
C ILE A 473 -18.15 -18.30 2.34
N SER A 474 -16.94 -17.79 2.09
CA SER A 474 -16.73 -16.44 1.59
C SER A 474 -15.37 -16.29 0.91
N LEU A 475 -15.34 -15.43 -0.11
CA LEU A 475 -14.15 -15.02 -0.81
C LEU A 475 -13.86 -13.53 -0.54
N ASP A 476 -12.60 -13.21 -0.32
CA ASP A 476 -12.10 -11.84 -0.21
C ASP A 476 -10.66 -11.81 -0.72
N CYS A 477 -10.12 -10.64 -1.02
CA CYS A 477 -8.73 -10.54 -1.41
C CYS A 477 -8.04 -9.31 -0.82
N CYS A 478 -6.73 -9.35 -0.74
CA CYS A 478 -5.88 -8.17 -0.55
C CYS A 478 -5.03 -7.94 -1.81
N ALA A 479 -3.99 -7.10 -1.78
CA ALA A 479 -3.17 -6.79 -2.96
C ALA A 479 -2.64 -8.02 -3.70
N THR A 480 -2.33 -9.09 -2.96
CA THR A 480 -1.59 -10.23 -3.50
C THR A 480 -2.16 -11.58 -3.09
N ARG A 481 -3.18 -11.62 -2.22
CA ARG A 481 -3.70 -12.87 -1.63
C ARG A 481 -5.21 -12.98 -1.76
N LEU A 482 -5.66 -14.16 -2.17
CA LEU A 482 -7.05 -14.59 -2.06
C LEU A 482 -7.28 -15.12 -0.65
N HIS A 483 -8.29 -14.62 0.03
CA HIS A 483 -8.72 -15.03 1.36
C HIS A 483 -9.99 -15.84 1.24
N VAL A 484 -9.96 -17.09 1.63
CA VAL A 484 -11.10 -18.00 1.56
C VAL A 484 -11.47 -18.45 2.97
N ALA A 485 -12.74 -18.24 3.35
CA ALA A 485 -13.32 -18.92 4.51
C ALA A 485 -13.98 -20.21 4.03
N MET A 486 -13.68 -21.33 4.70
CA MET A 486 -14.11 -22.67 4.32
C MET A 486 -14.94 -23.32 5.42
N LYS A 487 -15.87 -24.20 5.05
CA LYS A 487 -16.60 -25.03 5.99
C LYS A 487 -15.69 -26.09 6.62
N ASP A 488 -14.97 -26.80 5.78
CA ASP A 488 -14.04 -27.88 6.16
C ASP A 488 -12.69 -27.71 5.47
N PRO A 489 -11.65 -27.29 6.20
CA PRO A 489 -10.29 -27.14 5.66
C PRO A 489 -9.62 -28.47 5.25
N MET A 490 -10.14 -29.61 5.67
CA MET A 490 -9.57 -30.92 5.31
C MET A 490 -9.88 -31.35 3.86
N GLN A 491 -10.90 -30.76 3.24
CA GLN A 491 -11.27 -31.03 1.84
C GLN A 491 -10.39 -30.28 0.82
N MET A 492 -9.43 -29.51 1.30
CA MET A 492 -8.56 -28.72 0.44
C MET A 492 -7.46 -29.57 -0.19
N ASP A 493 -7.17 -29.29 -1.46
CA ASP A 493 -6.06 -29.88 -2.21
C ASP A 493 -4.98 -28.83 -2.52
N ASP A 494 -3.88 -28.87 -1.76
CA ASP A 494 -2.75 -27.97 -1.92
C ASP A 494 -2.11 -28.07 -3.31
N ILE A 495 -2.16 -29.26 -3.94
CA ILE A 495 -1.53 -29.52 -5.22
C ILE A 495 -2.29 -28.81 -6.33
N LEU A 496 -3.63 -28.88 -6.32
CA LEU A 496 -4.47 -28.17 -7.28
C LEU A 496 -4.34 -26.65 -7.12
N LEU A 497 -4.27 -26.15 -5.86
CA LEU A 497 -4.06 -24.73 -5.61
C LEU A 497 -2.67 -24.25 -6.05
N GLN A 498 -1.62 -25.06 -5.93
CA GLN A 498 -0.31 -24.74 -6.49
C GLN A 498 -0.32 -24.77 -8.01
N ALA A 499 -1.02 -25.75 -8.62
CA ALA A 499 -1.18 -25.86 -10.07
C ALA A 499 -1.94 -24.67 -10.66
N SER A 500 -2.83 -24.02 -9.89
CA SER A 500 -3.51 -22.78 -10.29
C SER A 500 -2.58 -21.55 -10.35
N GLY A 501 -1.28 -21.71 -10.08
CA GLY A 501 -0.30 -20.62 -10.08
C GLY A 501 -0.17 -19.90 -8.74
N ALA A 502 -0.61 -20.50 -7.63
CA ALA A 502 -0.41 -19.96 -6.31
C ALA A 502 1.08 -19.98 -5.94
N ALA A 503 1.65 -18.81 -5.62
CA ALA A 503 3.01 -18.67 -5.13
C ALA A 503 3.20 -19.17 -3.69
N GLY A 504 2.10 -19.34 -2.94
CA GLY A 504 2.11 -19.86 -1.57
C GLY A 504 0.71 -20.00 -0.98
N ILE A 505 0.56 -20.92 -0.04
CA ILE A 505 -0.71 -21.24 0.61
C ILE A 505 -0.51 -21.15 2.13
N TYR A 506 -1.32 -20.34 2.79
CA TYR A 506 -1.25 -20.12 4.24
C TYR A 506 -2.55 -20.59 4.91
N LYS A 507 -2.46 -21.65 5.73
CA LYS A 507 -3.62 -22.25 6.41
C LYS A 507 -3.85 -21.58 7.78
N LYS A 508 -5.08 -21.22 8.06
CA LYS A 508 -5.57 -20.79 9.39
C LYS A 508 -6.69 -21.70 9.84
N SER A 509 -7.01 -21.68 11.13
CA SER A 509 -7.97 -22.61 11.77
C SER A 509 -9.33 -22.76 11.08
N ARG A 510 -9.82 -21.78 10.33
CA ARG A 510 -11.04 -21.81 9.50
C ARG A 510 -10.93 -20.99 8.22
N GLY A 511 -9.73 -20.71 7.73
CA GLY A 511 -9.53 -19.90 6.56
C GLY A 511 -8.20 -20.19 5.88
N LEU A 512 -8.16 -19.83 4.62
CA LEU A 512 -7.04 -20.03 3.73
C LEU A 512 -6.62 -18.70 3.12
N GLN A 513 -5.32 -18.48 2.98
CA GLN A 513 -4.78 -17.37 2.21
C GLN A 513 -3.91 -17.95 1.08
N ILE A 514 -4.29 -17.65 -0.17
CA ILE A 514 -3.59 -18.13 -1.36
C ILE A 514 -2.95 -16.92 -2.04
N ILE A 515 -1.68 -16.99 -2.34
CA ILE A 515 -0.90 -15.89 -2.90
C ILE A 515 -0.87 -16.01 -4.42
N TYR A 516 -1.57 -15.11 -5.10
CA TYR A 516 -1.58 -14.99 -6.57
C TYR A 516 -0.87 -13.73 -7.09
N GLY A 517 -0.33 -12.90 -6.18
CA GLY A 517 0.28 -11.63 -6.56
C GLY A 517 -0.73 -10.58 -7.03
N PRO A 518 -0.31 -9.57 -7.82
CA PRO A 518 -1.17 -8.43 -8.21
C PRO A 518 -2.43 -8.82 -8.99
N ARG A 519 -2.47 -10.01 -9.60
CA ARG A 519 -3.62 -10.51 -10.37
C ARG A 519 -4.77 -11.03 -9.50
N VAL A 520 -4.60 -11.09 -8.18
CA VAL A 520 -5.58 -11.70 -7.25
C VAL A 520 -6.96 -11.08 -7.32
N THR A 521 -7.08 -9.78 -7.60
CA THR A 521 -8.38 -9.11 -7.71
C THR A 521 -9.17 -9.62 -8.92
N ILE A 522 -8.49 -9.82 -10.04
CA ILE A 522 -9.07 -10.39 -11.26
C ILE A 522 -9.47 -11.84 -10.98
N ILE A 523 -8.55 -12.65 -10.44
CA ILE A 523 -8.80 -14.06 -10.10
C ILE A 523 -10.01 -14.20 -9.14
N LYS A 524 -10.14 -13.30 -8.15
CA LYS A 524 -11.30 -13.30 -7.25
C LYS A 524 -12.59 -13.03 -8.02
N SER A 525 -12.60 -12.02 -8.88
CA SER A 525 -13.77 -11.66 -9.68
C SER A 525 -14.20 -12.82 -10.59
N ASP A 526 -13.24 -13.40 -11.32
CA ASP A 526 -13.49 -14.53 -12.22
C ASP A 526 -14.02 -15.76 -11.45
N LEU A 527 -13.46 -16.03 -10.27
CA LEU A 527 -13.92 -17.12 -9.41
C LEU A 527 -15.32 -16.87 -8.84
N GLU A 528 -15.66 -15.64 -8.45
CA GLU A 528 -17.01 -15.26 -8.00
C GLU A 528 -18.02 -15.45 -9.13
N ASP A 529 -17.69 -14.99 -10.34
CA ASP A 529 -18.54 -15.15 -11.52
C ASP A 529 -18.70 -16.64 -11.92
N TYR A 530 -17.64 -17.44 -11.83
CA TYR A 530 -17.70 -18.88 -12.03
C TYR A 530 -18.63 -19.55 -11.02
N LEU A 531 -18.52 -19.24 -9.72
CA LEU A 531 -19.37 -19.79 -8.66
C LEU A 531 -20.83 -19.39 -8.80
N LEU A 532 -21.12 -18.16 -9.25
CA LEU A 532 -22.49 -17.69 -9.54
C LEU A 532 -23.11 -18.47 -10.72
N ARG A 533 -22.35 -18.71 -11.80
CA ARG A 533 -22.79 -19.52 -12.95
C ARG A 533 -23.06 -20.96 -12.57
N GLN A 534 -22.27 -21.52 -11.68
CA GLN A 534 -22.51 -22.88 -11.14
C GLN A 534 -23.75 -22.92 -10.22
N ALA A 535 -24.09 -21.81 -9.55
CA ALA A 535 -25.29 -21.71 -8.71
C ALA A 535 -26.60 -21.56 -9.51
N GLY A 536 -26.55 -20.96 -10.71
CA GLY A 536 -27.69 -20.76 -11.59
C GLY A 536 -28.02 -21.97 -12.49
N LYS A 537 -27.20 -23.04 -12.45
CA LYS A 537 -27.41 -24.29 -13.19
C LYS A 537 -28.12 -25.39 -12.37
N GLU A 538 -28.36 -25.18 -11.07
CA GLU A 538 -29.20 -25.99 -10.19
C GLU A 538 -30.60 -25.38 -10.07
#